data_1d5ea32016cdb997cdcc176a334b49a0
#
_entry.id   1d5ea32016cdb997cdcc176a334b49a0
#
_cell.length_a   1.000
_cell.length_b   1.000
_cell.length_c   1.000
_cell.angle_alpha   90.00
_cell.angle_beta   90.00
_cell.angle_gamma   90.00
#
_symmetry.space_group_name_H-M   'P 1'
#
loop_
_entity.id
_entity.type
_entity.pdbx_description
1 polymer ?
#
loop_
_entity_poly.entity_id
_entity_poly.type
_entity_poly.pdbx_seq_one_letter_code
_entity_poly.pdbx_strand_id
1 'polypeptide(L)'
;MGLLDNQTQTQYYSGNNFGDYQFTSLDNIISAFMITYVGESKIINKVNRTDVQFHAMRAIQELSYDVFRSVKTQEIEVPSTLTMILPQDYVNYVKLVRVDSNGIERILYPTGKTSNPFSIEQDTDGNYQYIDTDLDAVNDTLNETTPSKTWDNYKSQTPNPDPYSDDTTDIEIDNRGRRYGLDPQHAQNNGTFYIDYQRGYIHFGSALSGKTIILKYISDGLGTDSEMVVHKFCEEAVYKHIAYAILSTKSNIPEYIVQRYKKERFATTRKAKIRLSNIKIEEFTQVLKGLSKPIK
;
A
#
# COMPACT_ATOMS: atom_id res chain seq x y z
N MET A 1 14.61 -9.91 20.00
CA MET A 1 15.53 -10.13 21.11
C MET A 1 15.19 -11.47 21.73
N GLY A 2 16.09 -12.46 21.61
CA GLY A 2 15.83 -13.81 22.12
C GLY A 2 15.51 -13.94 23.62
N LEU A 3 15.78 -12.90 24.39
CA LEU A 3 15.46 -12.88 25.83
C LEU A 3 13.94 -12.79 26.13
N LEU A 4 13.13 -12.30 25.20
CA LEU A 4 11.67 -12.17 25.40
C LEU A 4 10.90 -13.22 24.61
N ASP A 5 11.51 -13.80 23.60
CA ASP A 5 10.82 -14.73 22.69
C ASP A 5 10.89 -16.18 23.18
N ASN A 6 11.68 -16.47 24.23
CA ASN A 6 11.87 -17.80 24.84
C ASN A 6 12.10 -18.96 23.84
N GLN A 7 12.56 -18.64 22.63
CA GLN A 7 12.85 -19.64 21.60
C GLN A 7 14.31 -20.10 21.70
N THR A 8 14.49 -21.40 21.72
CA THR A 8 15.82 -22.00 21.58
C THR A 8 16.26 -21.99 20.12
N GLN A 9 17.56 -22.10 19.85
CA GLN A 9 18.08 -22.21 18.48
C GLN A 9 17.45 -23.37 17.72
N THR A 10 17.23 -24.50 18.38
CA THR A 10 16.61 -25.67 17.77
C THR A 10 15.16 -25.38 17.37
N GLN A 11 14.40 -24.68 18.22
CA GLN A 11 13.02 -24.28 17.88
C GLN A 11 12.97 -23.29 16.72
N TYR A 12 13.92 -22.35 16.66
CA TYR A 12 14.01 -21.42 15.56
C TYR A 12 14.30 -22.11 14.22
N TYR A 13 15.33 -22.96 14.17
CA TYR A 13 15.73 -23.65 12.93
C TYR A 13 14.79 -24.79 12.50
N SER A 14 13.94 -25.30 13.39
CA SER A 14 12.87 -26.26 13.06
C SER A 14 11.53 -25.59 12.72
N GLY A 15 11.41 -24.27 12.92
CA GLY A 15 10.23 -23.48 12.56
C GLY A 15 10.22 -23.08 11.09
N ASN A 16 9.07 -22.57 10.64
CA ASN A 16 8.87 -22.10 9.26
C ASN A 16 8.94 -20.58 9.09
N ASN A 17 9.14 -19.83 10.18
CA ASN A 17 9.07 -18.38 10.17
C ASN A 17 10.40 -17.73 10.59
N PHE A 18 11.37 -17.76 9.69
CA PHE A 18 12.73 -17.29 9.95
C PHE A 18 12.90 -15.77 9.92
N GLY A 19 11.88 -15.02 9.51
CA GLY A 19 11.90 -13.55 9.42
C GLY A 19 11.45 -12.84 10.68
N ASP A 20 10.65 -13.47 11.52
CA ASP A 20 9.98 -12.83 12.66
C ASP A 20 10.95 -12.30 13.73
N TYR A 21 12.13 -12.88 13.86
CA TYR A 21 13.13 -12.41 14.85
C TYR A 21 13.56 -10.95 14.62
N GLN A 22 13.36 -10.40 13.41
CA GLN A 22 13.70 -9.02 13.08
C GLN A 22 12.64 -8.02 13.54
N PHE A 23 11.47 -8.50 13.91
CA PHE A 23 10.31 -7.68 14.24
C PHE A 23 9.95 -7.79 15.72
N THR A 24 9.28 -6.76 16.21
CA THR A 24 8.70 -6.70 17.55
C THR A 24 7.23 -6.36 17.42
N SER A 25 6.35 -7.06 18.13
CA SER A 25 4.91 -6.77 18.10
C SER A 25 4.60 -5.40 18.73
N LEU A 26 3.54 -4.76 18.26
CA LEU A 26 3.08 -3.49 18.82
C LEU A 26 2.80 -3.59 20.33
N ASP A 27 2.22 -4.70 20.77
CA ASP A 27 1.89 -4.93 22.18
C ASP A 27 3.14 -4.97 23.08
N ASN A 28 4.22 -5.58 22.59
CA ASN A 28 5.52 -5.56 23.28
C ASN A 28 6.10 -4.15 23.33
N ILE A 29 5.97 -3.37 22.27
CA ILE A 29 6.41 -1.97 22.23
C ILE A 29 5.64 -1.12 23.23
N ILE A 30 4.31 -1.26 23.29
CA ILE A 30 3.47 -0.54 24.25
C ILE A 30 3.87 -0.91 25.69
N SER A 31 4.05 -2.20 25.97
CA SER A 31 4.45 -2.70 27.29
C SER A 31 5.82 -2.19 27.70
N ALA A 32 6.79 -2.22 26.79
CA ALA A 32 8.14 -1.70 27.03
C ALA A 32 8.14 -0.16 27.19
N PHE A 33 7.30 0.56 26.43
CA PHE A 33 7.14 2.00 26.59
C PHE A 33 6.59 2.34 27.99
N MET A 34 5.54 1.64 28.43
CA MET A 34 4.95 1.84 29.76
C MET A 34 6.00 1.62 30.86
N ILE A 35 6.79 0.57 30.75
CA ILE A 35 7.85 0.28 31.72
C ILE A 35 8.94 1.35 31.71
N THR A 36 9.32 1.86 30.53
CA THR A 36 10.47 2.76 30.38
C THR A 36 10.14 4.22 30.70
N TYR A 37 9.00 4.71 30.21
CA TYR A 37 8.68 6.14 30.21
C TYR A 37 7.60 6.54 31.23
N VAL A 38 6.79 5.60 31.75
CA VAL A 38 5.65 5.90 32.62
C VAL A 38 5.92 5.42 34.04
N GLY A 39 5.67 6.29 35.02
CA GLY A 39 5.78 5.96 36.45
C GLY A 39 6.21 7.15 37.30
N GLU A 40 6.23 6.95 38.61
CA GLU A 40 6.73 7.94 39.57
C GLU A 40 8.20 8.26 39.26
N SER A 41 8.54 9.52 39.28
CA SER A 41 9.88 10.05 38.94
C SER A 41 10.32 9.87 37.48
N LYS A 42 9.41 9.46 36.60
CA LYS A 42 9.65 9.43 35.15
C LYS A 42 9.04 10.65 34.46
N ILE A 43 9.40 10.86 33.20
CA ILE A 43 8.95 12.02 32.42
C ILE A 43 7.41 12.07 32.27
N ILE A 44 6.77 10.90 32.28
CA ILE A 44 5.32 10.75 32.21
C ILE A 44 4.85 10.07 33.49
N ASN A 45 4.26 10.84 34.40
CA ASN A 45 3.82 10.29 35.70
C ASN A 45 2.69 9.26 35.53
N LYS A 46 1.70 9.55 34.66
CA LYS A 46 0.54 8.69 34.43
C LYS A 46 0.01 8.88 33.00
N VAL A 47 -0.32 7.76 32.36
CA VAL A 47 -0.98 7.71 31.05
C VAL A 47 -1.78 6.40 30.95
N ASN A 48 -2.89 6.40 30.24
CA ASN A 48 -3.66 5.19 29.99
C ASN A 48 -3.00 4.35 28.88
N ARG A 49 -3.09 3.03 28.98
CA ARG A 49 -2.57 2.13 27.93
C ARG A 49 -3.22 2.39 26.58
N THR A 50 -4.52 2.71 26.56
CA THR A 50 -5.28 3.07 25.34
C THR A 50 -4.72 4.30 24.65
N ASP A 51 -4.31 5.33 25.39
CA ASP A 51 -3.70 6.54 24.83
C ASP A 51 -2.33 6.20 24.19
N VAL A 52 -1.54 5.38 24.87
CA VAL A 52 -0.26 4.90 24.34
C VAL A 52 -0.47 4.08 23.07
N GLN A 53 -1.46 3.19 23.06
CA GLN A 53 -1.81 2.37 21.90
C GLN A 53 -2.22 3.23 20.70
N PHE A 54 -3.10 4.21 20.90
CA PHE A 54 -3.51 5.14 19.86
C PHE A 54 -2.31 5.87 19.25
N HIS A 55 -1.42 6.43 20.09
CA HIS A 55 -0.23 7.12 19.59
C HIS A 55 0.78 6.17 18.96
N ALA A 56 0.86 4.92 19.40
CA ALA A 56 1.71 3.90 18.80
C ALA A 56 1.24 3.51 17.41
N MET A 57 -0.06 3.27 17.23
CA MET A 57 -0.66 2.99 15.91
C MET A 57 -0.41 4.14 14.94
N ARG A 58 -0.65 5.37 15.39
CA ARG A 58 -0.37 6.56 14.57
C ARG A 58 1.11 6.72 14.23
N ALA A 59 2.01 6.38 15.16
CA ALA A 59 3.45 6.37 14.90
C ALA A 59 3.84 5.35 13.84
N ILE A 60 3.26 4.15 13.87
CA ILE A 60 3.49 3.12 12.85
C ILE A 60 3.01 3.62 11.50
N GLN A 61 1.82 4.20 11.42
CA GLN A 61 1.25 4.73 10.19
C GLN A 61 2.16 5.82 9.57
N GLU A 62 2.57 6.82 10.34
CA GLU A 62 3.46 7.87 9.85
C GLU A 62 4.83 7.31 9.42
N LEU A 63 5.39 6.38 10.20
CA LEU A 63 6.67 5.77 9.87
C LEU A 63 6.59 4.82 8.68
N SER A 64 5.44 4.18 8.44
CA SER A 64 5.21 3.32 7.28
C SER A 64 5.28 4.08 5.96
N TYR A 65 4.82 5.33 5.94
CA TYR A 65 4.90 6.15 4.73
C TYR A 65 6.33 6.62 4.43
N ASP A 66 7.12 6.93 5.45
CA ASP A 66 8.40 7.63 5.29
C ASP A 66 9.62 6.73 5.45
N VAL A 67 9.56 5.75 6.35
CA VAL A 67 10.74 5.05 6.87
C VAL A 67 10.70 3.56 6.62
N PHE A 68 9.55 2.93 6.81
CA PHE A 68 9.43 1.48 6.68
C PHE A 68 9.38 1.08 5.21
N ARG A 69 10.04 -0.04 4.89
CA ARG A 69 9.78 -0.75 3.63
C ARG A 69 8.46 -1.50 3.77
N SER A 70 7.37 -0.76 3.77
CA SER A 70 6.01 -1.29 3.90
C SER A 70 5.46 -1.87 2.58
N VAL A 71 6.35 -2.28 1.68
CA VAL A 71 5.93 -2.90 0.41
C VAL A 71 5.50 -4.33 0.68
N LYS A 72 4.22 -4.58 0.46
CA LYS A 72 3.63 -5.92 0.48
C LYS A 72 3.41 -6.43 -0.95
N THR A 73 3.28 -7.73 -1.06
CA THR A 73 3.07 -8.42 -2.33
C THR A 73 1.88 -9.34 -2.20
N GLN A 74 0.93 -9.24 -3.11
CA GLN A 74 -0.24 -10.11 -3.17
C GLN A 74 -0.37 -10.69 -4.58
N GLU A 75 -0.56 -12.00 -4.66
CA GLU A 75 -0.79 -12.73 -5.90
C GLU A 75 -2.25 -13.14 -6.01
N ILE A 76 -2.82 -12.96 -7.18
CA ILE A 76 -4.18 -13.43 -7.51
C ILE A 76 -4.24 -13.95 -8.93
N GLU A 77 -5.18 -14.82 -9.19
CA GLU A 77 -5.65 -15.12 -10.55
C GLU A 77 -6.82 -14.21 -10.88
N VAL A 78 -6.75 -13.51 -11.99
CA VAL A 78 -7.79 -12.55 -12.38
C VAL A 78 -9.10 -13.30 -12.71
N PRO A 79 -10.17 -13.04 -11.96
CA PRO A 79 -11.46 -13.69 -12.21
C PRO A 79 -12.07 -13.20 -13.52
N SER A 80 -13.11 -13.90 -13.98
CA SER A 80 -13.89 -13.50 -15.18
C SER A 80 -14.56 -12.14 -15.05
N THR A 81 -14.77 -11.64 -13.82
CA THR A 81 -15.27 -10.30 -13.53
C THR A 81 -14.27 -9.20 -13.85
N LEU A 82 -12.99 -9.56 -14.10
CA LEU A 82 -11.89 -8.65 -14.40
C LEU A 82 -11.64 -7.62 -13.30
N THR A 83 -11.93 -7.97 -12.05
CA THR A 83 -11.80 -7.08 -10.90
C THR A 83 -11.01 -7.72 -9.78
N MET A 84 -10.25 -6.91 -9.07
CA MET A 84 -9.59 -7.25 -7.81
C MET A 84 -9.96 -6.21 -6.76
N ILE A 85 -10.32 -6.66 -5.57
CA ILE A 85 -10.54 -5.77 -4.42
C ILE A 85 -9.18 -5.30 -3.92
N LEU A 86 -9.04 -4.01 -3.65
CA LEU A 86 -7.83 -3.47 -3.03
C LEU A 86 -7.65 -4.07 -1.62
N PRO A 87 -6.42 -4.44 -1.23
CA PRO A 87 -6.14 -4.88 0.13
C PRO A 87 -6.58 -3.86 1.17
N GLN A 88 -7.00 -4.34 2.34
CA GLN A 88 -7.49 -3.49 3.43
C GLN A 88 -6.47 -2.42 3.88
N ASP A 89 -5.19 -2.75 3.80
CA ASP A 89 -4.07 -1.90 4.19
C ASP A 89 -3.39 -1.20 3.01
N TYR A 90 -4.09 -1.11 1.87
CA TYR A 90 -3.57 -0.52 0.66
C TYR A 90 -3.50 1.02 0.77
N VAL A 91 -2.34 1.57 0.47
CA VAL A 91 -2.13 3.03 0.35
C VAL A 91 -1.90 3.42 -1.10
N ASN A 92 -0.93 2.77 -1.76
CA ASN A 92 -0.61 3.05 -3.15
C ASN A 92 0.08 1.85 -3.79
N TYR A 93 -0.10 1.65 -5.09
CA TYR A 93 0.61 0.59 -5.79
C TYR A 93 2.06 1.00 -6.09
N VAL A 94 2.96 0.03 -6.05
CA VAL A 94 4.34 0.18 -6.53
C VAL A 94 4.44 -0.29 -7.96
N LYS A 95 3.94 -1.49 -8.23
CA LYS A 95 3.80 -2.05 -9.57
C LYS A 95 2.78 -3.17 -9.58
N LEU A 96 2.10 -3.32 -10.71
CA LEU A 96 1.37 -4.54 -11.06
C LEU A 96 2.14 -5.28 -12.13
N VAL A 97 2.20 -6.59 -12.01
CA VAL A 97 2.88 -7.45 -12.97
C VAL A 97 2.03 -8.68 -13.29
N ARG A 98 2.06 -9.09 -14.55
CA ARG A 98 1.55 -10.39 -14.98
C ARG A 98 2.66 -11.41 -14.88
N VAL A 99 2.34 -12.59 -14.36
CA VAL A 99 3.26 -13.72 -14.34
C VAL A 99 3.08 -14.55 -15.62
N ASP A 100 4.16 -14.80 -16.31
CA ASP A 100 4.19 -15.67 -17.49
C ASP A 100 4.28 -17.15 -17.05
N SER A 101 4.01 -18.09 -17.96
CA SER A 101 4.14 -19.55 -17.71
C SER A 101 5.51 -19.98 -17.18
N ASN A 102 6.54 -19.19 -17.45
CA ASN A 102 7.89 -19.41 -16.96
C ASN A 102 8.20 -18.71 -15.63
N GLY A 103 7.21 -18.13 -14.96
CA GLY A 103 7.40 -17.37 -13.72
C GLY A 103 8.02 -15.97 -13.89
N ILE A 104 8.11 -15.46 -15.12
CA ILE A 104 8.69 -14.15 -15.38
C ILE A 104 7.65 -13.06 -15.16
N GLU A 105 7.99 -12.07 -14.35
CA GLU A 105 7.17 -10.89 -14.08
C GLU A 105 7.21 -9.91 -15.27
N ARG A 106 6.06 -9.59 -15.85
CA ARG A 106 5.90 -8.59 -16.90
C ARG A 106 5.05 -7.43 -16.40
N ILE A 107 5.57 -6.21 -16.48
CA ILE A 107 4.92 -5.03 -15.94
C ILE A 107 3.63 -4.71 -16.70
N LEU A 108 2.56 -4.44 -15.97
CA LEU A 108 1.31 -3.86 -16.46
C LEU A 108 1.36 -2.34 -16.27
N TYR A 109 0.73 -1.61 -17.18
CA TYR A 109 0.66 -0.16 -17.10
C TYR A 109 -0.78 0.32 -16.85
N PRO A 110 -0.95 1.40 -16.07
CA PRO A 110 -2.26 1.98 -15.86
C PRO A 110 -2.79 2.55 -17.17
N THR A 111 -4.10 2.39 -17.39
CA THR A 111 -4.77 2.97 -18.56
C THR A 111 -5.65 4.15 -18.14
N GLY A 112 -5.59 5.23 -18.92
CA GLY A 112 -6.54 6.33 -18.86
C GLY A 112 -7.64 6.26 -19.92
N LYS A 113 -7.72 5.15 -20.68
CA LYS A 113 -8.68 5.02 -21.79
C LYS A 113 -10.10 4.65 -21.37
N THR A 114 -10.29 4.22 -20.14
CA THR A 114 -11.59 3.83 -19.60
C THR A 114 -11.75 4.32 -18.18
N SER A 115 -12.97 4.30 -17.70
CA SER A 115 -13.36 4.60 -16.32
C SER A 115 -14.55 3.73 -15.95
N ASN A 116 -14.84 3.65 -14.66
CA ASN A 116 -16.03 2.99 -14.15
C ASN A 116 -16.84 3.98 -13.29
N PRO A 117 -17.49 4.98 -13.94
CA PRO A 117 -18.25 5.98 -13.21
C PRO A 117 -19.51 5.37 -12.57
N PHE A 118 -20.06 6.05 -11.58
CA PHE A 118 -21.42 5.77 -11.13
C PHE A 118 -22.40 6.16 -12.25
N SER A 119 -23.26 5.23 -12.62
CA SER A 119 -24.29 5.50 -13.61
C SER A 119 -25.54 6.02 -12.89
N ILE A 120 -25.97 7.21 -13.22
CA ILE A 120 -27.19 7.83 -12.70
C ILE A 120 -28.26 7.71 -13.75
N GLU A 121 -29.44 7.23 -13.38
CA GLU A 121 -30.57 7.11 -14.31
C GLU A 121 -31.32 8.43 -14.47
N GLN A 122 -31.72 8.69 -15.71
CA GLN A 122 -32.58 9.82 -16.08
C GLN A 122 -33.76 9.31 -16.90
N ASP A 123 -34.91 9.98 -16.77
CA ASP A 123 -36.06 9.75 -17.62
C ASP A 123 -35.86 10.38 -19.02
N THR A 124 -36.86 10.20 -19.92
CA THR A 124 -36.84 10.76 -21.27
C THR A 124 -36.86 12.29 -21.29
N ASP A 125 -37.29 12.92 -20.23
CA ASP A 125 -37.37 14.37 -20.07
C ASP A 125 -36.13 14.98 -19.43
N GLY A 126 -35.15 14.12 -19.04
CA GLY A 126 -33.89 14.55 -18.46
C GLY A 126 -33.90 14.72 -16.93
N ASN A 127 -34.96 14.30 -16.24
CA ASN A 127 -35.01 14.35 -14.78
C ASN A 127 -34.34 13.13 -14.19
N TYR A 128 -33.64 13.34 -13.09
CA TYR A 128 -32.98 12.23 -12.35
C TYR A 128 -34.04 11.33 -11.73
N GLN A 129 -33.78 10.01 -11.78
CA GLN A 129 -34.63 9.03 -11.12
C GLN A 129 -34.11 8.80 -9.68
N TYR A 130 -35.08 8.70 -8.76
CA TYR A 130 -34.82 8.46 -7.35
C TYR A 130 -35.43 7.12 -6.95
N ILE A 131 -34.84 6.47 -5.99
CA ILE A 131 -35.30 5.21 -5.41
C ILE A 131 -35.41 5.36 -3.89
N ASP A 132 -36.27 4.55 -3.30
CA ASP A 132 -36.38 4.37 -1.87
C ASP A 132 -35.42 3.28 -1.43
N THR A 133 -34.35 3.63 -0.71
CA THR A 133 -33.34 2.69 -0.21
C THR A 133 -33.53 2.31 1.24
N ASP A 134 -34.26 3.10 2.02
CA ASP A 134 -34.49 2.85 3.45
C ASP A 134 -35.89 2.29 3.74
N LEU A 135 -36.69 2.06 2.70
CA LEU A 135 -38.03 1.46 2.76
C LEU A 135 -39.05 2.29 3.53
N ASP A 136 -38.91 3.60 3.50
CA ASP A 136 -39.88 4.53 4.11
C ASP A 136 -41.00 4.97 3.14
N ALA A 137 -41.02 4.42 1.94
CA ALA A 137 -41.91 4.72 0.82
C ALA A 137 -41.71 6.12 0.21
N VAL A 138 -40.58 6.76 0.44
CA VAL A 138 -40.18 8.01 -0.20
C VAL A 138 -38.98 7.77 -1.13
N ASN A 139 -39.07 8.10 -2.40
CA ASN A 139 -37.96 8.02 -3.35
C ASN A 139 -37.10 9.28 -3.23
N ASP A 140 -36.12 9.28 -2.35
CA ASP A 140 -35.24 10.41 -2.04
C ASP A 140 -33.76 10.20 -2.40
N THR A 141 -33.38 8.98 -2.72
CA THR A 141 -32.01 8.63 -3.08
C THR A 141 -31.85 8.50 -4.60
N LEU A 142 -30.84 9.14 -5.16
CA LEU A 142 -30.52 9.00 -6.60
C LEU A 142 -30.31 7.53 -6.97
N ASN A 143 -30.88 7.10 -8.09
CA ASN A 143 -30.69 5.75 -8.59
C ASN A 143 -29.32 5.62 -9.26
N GLU A 144 -28.32 5.21 -8.45
CA GLU A 144 -26.93 4.96 -8.86
C GLU A 144 -26.61 3.47 -8.99
N THR A 145 -27.64 2.61 -9.01
CA THR A 145 -27.44 1.15 -8.99
C THR A 145 -27.13 0.57 -10.36
N THR A 146 -27.30 1.35 -11.41
CA THR A 146 -27.08 0.92 -12.78
C THR A 146 -25.59 0.73 -13.05
N PRO A 147 -25.15 -0.41 -13.60
CA PRO A 147 -23.76 -0.61 -13.98
C PRO A 147 -23.29 0.43 -15.00
N SER A 148 -22.04 0.84 -14.93
CA SER A 148 -21.44 1.74 -15.90
C SER A 148 -21.41 1.10 -17.30
N LYS A 149 -22.12 1.68 -18.25
CA LYS A 149 -22.09 1.25 -19.66
C LYS A 149 -20.70 1.39 -20.27
N THR A 150 -19.94 2.40 -19.84
CA THR A 150 -18.55 2.61 -20.26
C THR A 150 -17.68 1.42 -19.87
N TRP A 151 -17.77 1.01 -18.62
CA TRP A 151 -17.00 -0.12 -18.12
C TRP A 151 -17.48 -1.45 -18.71
N ASP A 152 -18.79 -1.65 -18.83
CA ASP A 152 -19.36 -2.86 -19.42
C ASP A 152 -18.96 -3.01 -20.89
N ASN A 153 -18.96 -1.95 -21.65
CA ASN A 153 -18.48 -1.97 -23.04
C ASN A 153 -16.99 -2.29 -23.10
N TYR A 154 -16.18 -1.71 -22.22
CA TYR A 154 -14.74 -1.96 -22.21
C TYR A 154 -14.41 -3.42 -21.87
N LYS A 155 -15.02 -3.99 -20.84
CA LYS A 155 -14.77 -5.39 -20.43
C LYS A 155 -15.37 -6.41 -21.39
N SER A 156 -16.43 -6.07 -22.12
CA SER A 156 -17.10 -6.96 -23.07
C SER A 156 -16.35 -7.15 -24.38
N GLN A 157 -15.38 -6.27 -24.67
CA GLN A 157 -14.61 -6.38 -25.90
C GLN A 157 -13.67 -7.60 -25.84
N THR A 158 -13.85 -8.48 -26.81
CA THR A 158 -12.95 -9.63 -26.97
C THR A 158 -11.66 -9.16 -27.63
N PRO A 159 -10.48 -9.49 -27.10
CA PRO A 159 -9.22 -9.18 -27.75
C PRO A 159 -9.21 -9.78 -29.15
N ASN A 160 -9.02 -8.97 -30.18
CA ASN A 160 -8.86 -9.51 -31.53
C ASN A 160 -7.51 -10.22 -31.64
N PRO A 161 -7.48 -11.54 -31.85
CA PRO A 161 -6.24 -12.28 -32.02
C PRO A 161 -5.56 -12.01 -33.37
N ASP A 162 -6.28 -11.47 -34.34
CA ASP A 162 -5.75 -11.20 -35.67
C ASP A 162 -5.27 -9.76 -35.79
N PRO A 163 -3.94 -9.52 -35.90
CA PRO A 163 -3.39 -8.18 -36.05
C PRO A 163 -3.70 -7.53 -37.39
N TYR A 164 -4.27 -8.27 -38.33
CA TYR A 164 -4.61 -7.81 -39.68
C TYR A 164 -6.13 -7.70 -39.89
N SER A 165 -6.92 -7.96 -38.85
CA SER A 165 -8.38 -7.78 -38.95
C SER A 165 -8.70 -6.31 -39.15
N ASP A 166 -9.58 -6.05 -40.12
CA ASP A 166 -10.07 -4.71 -40.47
C ASP A 166 -11.14 -4.21 -39.45
N ASP A 167 -11.34 -4.93 -38.37
CA ASP A 167 -12.28 -4.53 -37.32
C ASP A 167 -11.67 -3.39 -36.49
N THR A 168 -11.96 -2.18 -36.91
CA THR A 168 -11.48 -0.93 -36.27
C THR A 168 -12.14 -0.65 -34.93
N THR A 169 -13.07 -1.48 -34.48
CA THR A 169 -13.74 -1.35 -33.18
C THR A 169 -12.94 -1.95 -32.03
N ASP A 170 -11.88 -2.70 -32.35
CA ASP A 170 -11.07 -3.38 -31.34
C ASP A 170 -10.01 -2.45 -30.75
N ILE A 171 -10.12 -2.14 -29.46
CA ILE A 171 -9.17 -1.30 -28.71
C ILE A 171 -7.76 -1.86 -28.77
N GLU A 172 -7.58 -3.17 -28.95
CA GLU A 172 -6.25 -3.77 -29.06
C GLU A 172 -5.57 -3.53 -30.43
N ILE A 173 -6.33 -3.33 -31.49
CA ILE A 173 -5.75 -3.00 -32.81
C ILE A 173 -5.03 -1.65 -32.77
N ASP A 174 -5.59 -0.66 -32.08
CA ASP A 174 -4.95 0.64 -31.92
C ASP A 174 -3.62 0.55 -31.14
N ASN A 175 -3.43 -0.52 -30.36
CA ASN A 175 -2.22 -0.74 -29.58
C ASN A 175 -1.23 -1.68 -30.26
N ARG A 176 -1.61 -2.44 -31.29
CA ARG A 176 -0.76 -3.33 -32.05
C ARG A 176 -0.13 -2.60 -33.23
N GLY A 177 1.14 -2.84 -33.47
CA GLY A 177 1.83 -2.36 -34.65
C GLY A 177 2.36 -0.92 -34.62
N ARG A 178 2.00 -0.10 -33.65
CA ARG A 178 2.49 1.28 -33.49
C ARG A 178 3.46 1.40 -32.31
N ARG A 179 4.47 0.52 -32.26
CA ARG A 179 5.38 0.44 -31.11
C ARG A 179 6.46 1.51 -31.07
N TYR A 180 6.72 2.19 -32.18
CA TYR A 180 7.76 3.21 -32.25
C TYR A 180 7.17 4.60 -32.01
N GLY A 181 7.71 5.31 -31.01
CA GLY A 181 7.29 6.67 -30.66
C GLY A 181 6.00 6.76 -29.85
N LEU A 182 5.45 5.62 -29.40
CA LEU A 182 4.30 5.59 -28.50
C LEU A 182 4.73 5.60 -27.04
N ASP A 183 3.86 6.15 -26.20
CA ASP A 183 3.96 6.02 -24.76
C ASP A 183 4.13 4.53 -24.39
N PRO A 184 5.05 4.17 -23.47
CA PRO A 184 5.22 2.79 -22.99
C PRO A 184 3.92 2.11 -22.57
N GLN A 185 2.96 2.87 -22.09
CA GLN A 185 1.61 2.42 -21.75
C GLN A 185 0.89 1.76 -22.95
N HIS A 186 1.10 2.26 -24.15
CA HIS A 186 0.44 1.80 -25.37
C HIS A 186 1.33 0.89 -26.23
N ALA A 187 2.64 0.86 -25.95
CA ALA A 187 3.62 0.12 -26.75
C ALA A 187 3.77 -1.35 -26.34
N GLN A 188 3.11 -1.80 -25.26
CA GLN A 188 3.30 -3.13 -24.70
C GLN A 188 2.02 -3.98 -24.76
N ASN A 189 2.20 -5.29 -24.92
CA ASN A 189 1.15 -6.30 -25.07
C ASN A 189 0.83 -7.07 -23.77
N ASN A 190 1.27 -6.57 -22.61
CA ASN A 190 1.14 -7.32 -21.36
C ASN A 190 -0.25 -7.17 -20.70
N GLY A 191 -1.05 -6.23 -21.19
CA GLY A 191 -2.33 -5.84 -20.61
C GLY A 191 -2.26 -4.55 -19.80
N THR A 192 -3.41 -4.01 -19.48
CA THR A 192 -3.59 -2.74 -18.78
C THR A 192 -4.51 -2.89 -17.58
N PHE A 193 -4.42 -1.96 -16.65
CA PHE A 193 -5.31 -1.91 -15.48
C PHE A 193 -5.78 -0.48 -15.23
N TYR A 194 -6.89 -0.38 -14.49
CA TYR A 194 -7.45 0.88 -14.00
C TYR A 194 -7.78 0.74 -12.52
N ILE A 195 -7.38 1.72 -11.69
CA ILE A 195 -7.67 1.72 -10.26
C ILE A 195 -8.85 2.65 -10.00
N ASP A 196 -9.92 2.09 -9.45
CA ASP A 196 -11.07 2.83 -8.95
C ASP A 196 -10.89 3.05 -7.43
N TYR A 197 -10.37 4.21 -7.08
CA TYR A 197 -10.14 4.55 -5.68
C TYR A 197 -11.45 4.80 -4.89
N GLN A 198 -12.53 5.14 -5.57
CA GLN A 198 -13.81 5.40 -4.91
C GLN A 198 -14.47 4.11 -4.44
N ARG A 199 -14.40 3.07 -5.27
CA ARG A 199 -14.99 1.76 -4.97
C ARG A 199 -14.00 0.77 -4.39
N GLY A 200 -12.70 1.09 -4.39
CA GLY A 200 -11.66 0.20 -3.87
C GLY A 200 -11.39 -1.01 -4.76
N TYR A 201 -11.49 -0.88 -6.07
CA TYR A 201 -11.25 -1.96 -7.03
C TYR A 201 -10.11 -1.65 -8.00
N ILE A 202 -9.41 -2.69 -8.43
CA ILE A 202 -8.58 -2.67 -9.62
C ILE A 202 -9.34 -3.40 -10.72
N HIS A 203 -9.50 -2.75 -11.86
CA HIS A 203 -10.12 -3.30 -13.05
C HIS A 203 -9.06 -3.66 -14.07
N PHE A 204 -9.23 -4.80 -14.71
CA PHE A 204 -8.27 -5.33 -15.68
C PHE A 204 -8.87 -5.38 -17.07
N GLY A 205 -8.02 -5.26 -18.10
CA GLY A 205 -8.44 -5.51 -19.47
C GLY A 205 -8.77 -6.98 -19.70
N SER A 206 -9.65 -7.26 -20.67
CA SER A 206 -10.13 -8.62 -21.00
C SER A 206 -9.01 -9.63 -21.29
N ALA A 207 -7.87 -9.17 -21.82
CA ALA A 207 -6.70 -10.00 -22.09
C ALA A 207 -6.05 -10.62 -20.84
N LEU A 208 -6.44 -10.16 -19.65
CA LEU A 208 -5.88 -10.62 -18.37
C LEU A 208 -6.76 -11.63 -17.64
N SER A 209 -7.93 -11.97 -18.15
CA SER A 209 -8.80 -13.01 -17.56
C SER A 209 -8.06 -14.34 -17.43
N GLY A 210 -8.13 -14.96 -16.26
CA GLY A 210 -7.43 -16.23 -15.95
C GLY A 210 -5.91 -16.14 -15.94
N LYS A 211 -5.33 -14.94 -15.87
CA LYS A 211 -3.89 -14.75 -15.74
C LYS A 211 -3.52 -14.44 -14.28
N THR A 212 -2.36 -14.94 -13.88
CA THR A 212 -1.80 -14.63 -12.56
C THR A 212 -1.20 -13.23 -12.55
N ILE A 213 -1.61 -12.43 -11.59
CA ILE A 213 -1.14 -11.06 -11.38
C ILE A 213 -0.58 -10.92 -9.97
N ILE A 214 0.51 -10.18 -9.86
CA ILE A 214 1.10 -9.80 -8.58
C ILE A 214 0.97 -8.30 -8.41
N LEU A 215 0.26 -7.90 -7.37
CA LEU A 215 0.21 -6.52 -6.89
C LEU A 215 1.32 -6.31 -5.86
N LYS A 216 2.23 -5.38 -6.15
CA LYS A 216 3.19 -4.86 -5.16
C LYS A 216 2.73 -3.46 -4.76
N TYR A 217 2.46 -3.25 -3.47
CA TYR A 217 1.84 -2.03 -2.98
C TYR A 217 2.46 -1.59 -1.65
N ILE A 218 2.29 -0.32 -1.34
CA ILE A 218 2.66 0.26 -0.05
C ILE A 218 1.49 0.02 0.90
N SER A 219 1.78 -0.63 2.02
CA SER A 219 0.85 -0.83 3.13
C SER A 219 0.97 0.31 4.14
N ASP A 220 -0.11 0.67 4.81
CA ASP A 220 -0.10 1.62 5.93
C ASP A 220 0.47 1.03 7.23
N GLY A 221 0.76 -0.28 7.22
CA GLY A 221 1.29 -1.00 8.37
C GLY A 221 0.26 -1.26 9.46
N LEU A 222 -1.00 -0.89 9.23
CA LEU A 222 -2.09 -1.16 10.16
C LEU A 222 -2.71 -2.53 9.88
N GLY A 223 -3.05 -3.24 10.93
CA GLY A 223 -3.70 -4.53 10.91
C GLY A 223 -4.40 -4.74 12.24
N THR A 224 -4.73 -5.97 12.59
CA THR A 224 -5.13 -6.32 13.96
C THR A 224 -3.94 -6.14 14.91
N ASP A 225 -4.19 -5.82 16.18
CA ASP A 225 -3.13 -5.50 17.16
C ASP A 225 -2.04 -6.57 17.25
N SER A 226 -2.36 -7.84 17.01
CA SER A 226 -1.42 -8.95 17.00
C SER A 226 -0.58 -9.03 15.73
N GLU A 227 -1.05 -8.47 14.62
CA GLU A 227 -0.37 -8.50 13.32
C GLU A 227 0.52 -7.29 13.08
N MET A 228 0.32 -6.22 13.85
CA MET A 228 1.16 -5.04 13.75
C MET A 228 2.54 -5.32 14.33
N VAL A 229 3.52 -5.34 13.45
CA VAL A 229 4.92 -5.57 13.81
C VAL A 229 5.81 -4.41 13.36
N VAL A 230 6.83 -4.14 14.12
CA VAL A 230 7.78 -3.06 13.86
C VAL A 230 9.19 -3.66 13.82
N HIS A 231 9.96 -3.28 12.80
CA HIS A 231 11.35 -3.70 12.72
C HIS A 231 12.15 -3.16 13.92
N LYS A 232 13.02 -3.99 14.54
CA LYS A 232 13.82 -3.64 15.74
C LYS A 232 14.62 -2.35 15.60
N PHE A 233 15.08 -2.00 14.39
CA PHE A 233 15.79 -0.73 14.15
C PHE A 233 14.93 0.51 14.33
N CYS A 234 13.61 0.35 14.25
CA CYS A 234 12.65 1.44 14.34
C CYS A 234 11.98 1.57 15.71
N GLU A 235 12.18 0.60 16.60
CA GLU A 235 11.58 0.56 17.94
C GLU A 235 11.84 1.87 18.72
N GLU A 236 13.07 2.35 18.74
CA GLU A 236 13.44 3.62 19.39
C GLU A 236 12.71 4.83 18.76
N ALA A 237 12.52 4.82 17.44
CA ALA A 237 11.80 5.90 16.76
C ALA A 237 10.32 5.91 17.15
N VAL A 238 9.71 4.75 17.32
CA VAL A 238 8.32 4.62 17.80
C VAL A 238 8.20 5.12 19.23
N TYR A 239 9.12 4.75 20.12
CA TYR A 239 9.12 5.25 21.50
C TYR A 239 9.20 6.77 21.58
N LYS A 240 10.09 7.40 20.81
CA LYS A 240 10.21 8.87 20.78
C LYS A 240 9.00 9.53 20.14
N HIS A 241 8.36 8.89 19.18
CA HIS A 241 7.13 9.39 18.59
C HIS A 241 5.97 9.39 19.59
N ILE A 242 5.77 8.27 20.30
CA ILE A 242 4.76 8.16 21.36
C ILE A 242 5.03 9.18 22.48
N ALA A 243 6.26 9.26 22.96
CA ALA A 243 6.63 10.19 24.02
C ALA A 243 6.37 11.65 23.60
N TYR A 244 6.76 12.05 22.39
CA TYR A 244 6.49 13.39 21.87
C TYR A 244 4.97 13.65 21.77
N ALA A 245 4.20 12.72 21.22
CA ALA A 245 2.77 12.87 21.06
C ALA A 245 2.04 13.06 22.42
N ILE A 246 2.37 12.25 23.42
CA ILE A 246 1.81 12.36 24.76
C ILE A 246 2.22 13.68 25.44
N LEU A 247 3.50 14.06 25.35
CA LEU A 247 4.00 15.25 26.01
C LEU A 247 3.47 16.54 25.37
N SER A 248 3.22 16.53 24.06
CA SER A 248 2.69 17.69 23.35
C SER A 248 1.19 17.95 23.64
N THR A 249 0.46 16.95 24.08
CA THR A 249 -0.97 17.07 24.39
C THR A 249 -1.25 17.30 25.88
N LYS A 250 -0.27 17.03 26.76
CA LYS A 250 -0.41 17.25 28.19
C LYS A 250 -0.31 18.73 28.56
N SER A 251 -1.23 19.18 29.43
CA SER A 251 -1.12 20.48 30.07
C SER A 251 0.04 20.53 31.07
N ASN A 252 0.57 21.74 31.32
CA ASN A 252 1.63 22.02 32.31
C ASN A 252 3.00 21.35 32.06
N ILE A 253 3.29 20.98 30.81
CA ILE A 253 4.65 20.53 30.45
C ILE A 253 5.44 21.73 29.92
N PRO A 254 6.64 22.01 30.46
CA PRO A 254 7.48 23.07 29.95
C PRO A 254 7.84 22.88 28.46
N GLU A 255 7.73 23.95 27.69
CA GLU A 255 7.92 23.89 26.23
C GLU A 255 9.30 23.36 25.83
N TYR A 256 10.35 23.64 26.62
CA TYR A 256 11.70 23.15 26.33
C TYR A 256 11.78 21.61 26.33
N ILE A 257 10.95 20.92 27.14
CA ILE A 257 10.86 19.45 27.14
C ILE A 257 10.20 18.98 25.86
N VAL A 258 9.09 19.59 25.44
CA VAL A 258 8.39 19.27 24.19
C VAL A 258 9.33 19.46 23.00
N GLN A 259 10.06 20.59 22.96
CA GLN A 259 11.03 20.85 21.90
C GLN A 259 12.19 19.84 21.87
N ARG A 260 12.66 19.40 23.03
CA ARG A 260 13.67 18.33 23.14
C ARG A 260 13.15 17.05 22.52
N TYR A 261 11.95 16.61 22.89
CA TYR A 261 11.37 15.35 22.36
C TYR A 261 11.04 15.47 20.87
N LYS A 262 10.65 16.63 20.38
CA LYS A 262 10.51 16.92 18.95
C LYS A 262 11.80 16.67 18.17
N LYS A 263 12.92 17.20 18.69
CA LYS A 263 14.25 17.00 18.09
C LYS A 263 14.70 15.53 18.16
N GLU A 264 14.47 14.88 19.30
CA GLU A 264 14.81 13.47 19.49
C GLU A 264 14.00 12.58 18.54
N ARG A 265 12.68 12.83 18.37
CA ARG A 265 11.83 12.15 17.38
C ARG A 265 12.42 12.25 15.98
N PHE A 266 12.75 13.46 15.54
CA PHE A 266 13.31 13.67 14.21
C PHE A 266 14.66 12.94 14.05
N ALA A 267 15.53 13.01 15.02
CA ALA A 267 16.85 12.36 14.98
C ALA A 267 16.74 10.83 14.95
N THR A 268 15.85 10.24 15.75
CA THR A 268 15.65 8.78 15.78
C THR A 268 14.98 8.27 14.52
N THR A 269 14.01 9.00 13.95
CA THR A 269 13.39 8.69 12.66
C THR A 269 14.42 8.68 11.55
N ARG A 270 15.28 9.69 11.48
CA ARG A 270 16.36 9.76 10.49
C ARG A 270 17.35 8.59 10.67
N LYS A 271 17.71 8.27 11.90
CA LYS A 271 18.61 7.13 12.21
C LYS A 271 17.98 5.80 11.78
N ALA A 272 16.69 5.60 12.06
CA ALA A 272 15.96 4.42 11.61
C ALA A 272 15.95 4.30 10.08
N LYS A 273 15.66 5.40 9.37
CA LYS A 273 15.68 5.47 7.90
C LYS A 273 17.05 5.08 7.33
N ILE A 274 18.13 5.59 7.87
CA ILE A 274 19.49 5.26 7.43
C ILE A 274 19.80 3.77 7.67
N ARG A 275 19.41 3.23 8.83
CA ARG A 275 19.64 1.81 9.15
C ARG A 275 18.83 0.86 8.25
N LEU A 276 17.60 1.22 7.95
CA LEU A 276 16.74 0.42 7.06
C LEU A 276 17.13 0.52 5.59
N SER A 277 17.69 1.65 5.16
CA SER A 277 18.10 1.83 3.76
C SER A 277 19.22 0.89 3.35
N ASN A 278 19.97 0.35 4.33
CA ASN A 278 21.10 -0.57 4.12
C ASN A 278 22.04 -0.11 2.99
N ILE A 279 22.27 1.20 2.90
CA ILE A 279 23.17 1.80 1.90
C ILE A 279 24.60 1.42 2.30
N LYS A 280 25.21 0.56 1.51
CA LYS A 280 26.64 0.21 1.65
C LYS A 280 27.45 1.21 0.84
N ILE A 281 28.45 1.79 1.49
CA ILE A 281 29.36 2.76 0.85
C ILE A 281 30.04 2.13 -0.39
N GLU A 282 30.31 0.84 -0.33
CA GLU A 282 30.92 0.08 -1.43
C GLU A 282 30.02 0.06 -2.69
N GLU A 283 28.73 -0.20 -2.52
CA GLU A 283 27.75 -0.20 -3.61
C GLU A 283 27.64 1.20 -4.24
N PHE A 284 27.60 2.23 -3.40
CA PHE A 284 27.56 3.62 -3.85
C PHE A 284 28.85 3.99 -4.61
N THR A 285 30.00 3.56 -4.12
CA THR A 285 31.29 3.78 -4.78
C THR A 285 31.39 3.04 -6.10
N GLN A 286 30.83 1.82 -6.20
CA GLN A 286 30.78 1.07 -7.46
C GLN A 286 29.89 1.75 -8.50
N VAL A 287 28.73 2.27 -8.10
CA VAL A 287 27.83 3.02 -9.00
C VAL A 287 28.52 4.29 -9.50
N LEU A 288 29.16 5.04 -8.63
CA LEU A 288 29.91 6.25 -9.02
C LEU A 288 31.09 5.92 -9.95
N LYS A 289 31.85 4.86 -9.64
CA LYS A 289 32.96 4.41 -10.50
C LYS A 289 32.48 3.87 -11.85
N GLY A 290 31.31 3.22 -11.86
CA GLY A 290 30.69 2.75 -13.10
C GLY A 290 30.25 3.88 -14.04
N LEU A 291 29.93 5.05 -13.49
CA LEU A 291 29.55 6.25 -14.25
C LEU A 291 30.77 7.05 -14.75
N SER A 292 31.91 6.93 -14.09
CA SER A 292 33.16 7.60 -14.50
C SER A 292 34.01 6.63 -15.30
N LYS A 293 33.70 6.40 -16.58
CA LYS A 293 34.61 5.71 -17.48
C LYS A 293 35.73 6.68 -17.89
N PRO A 294 37.02 6.32 -17.70
CA PRO A 294 38.10 7.12 -18.26
C PRO A 294 37.97 7.09 -19.78
N ILE A 295 37.86 8.24 -20.39
CA ILE A 295 37.97 8.41 -21.84
C ILE A 295 39.44 8.18 -22.17
N LYS A 296 39.71 7.16 -22.95
CA LYS A 296 41.02 6.98 -23.56
C LYS A 296 41.08 7.79 -24.83
#